data_0373c0b9beb5a627707b78e1f5175d2b
#
_entry.id   0373c0b9beb5a627707b78e1f5175d2b
#
_cell.length_a   1.000
_cell.length_b   1.000
_cell.length_c   1.000
_cell.angle_alpha   90.00
_cell.angle_beta   90.00
_cell.angle_gamma   90.00
#
_symmetry.space_group_name_H-M   'P 1'
#
loop_
_entity.id
_entity.type
_entity.pdbx_description
1 polymer ?
#
loop_
_entity_poly.entity_id
_entity_poly.type
_entity_poly.pdbx_seq_one_letter_code
_entity_poly.pdbx_strand_id
1 'polypeptide(L)'
;MWRFVISLLLALLVITSNGISNELMKAKSFSLKDQFGNSHELKFPREKITVLAFADRSGSDQLEGWIRPLYQRYREKIDIYGVAELSAVPMIARGFVRSVIRKSSNYPIMLDWEGKVSSDYKYEIGKANIYVIDEKGRIQIKKVGAVNDKDLNDLFSKIDYLLK
;
A
#
# COMPACT_ATOMS: atom_id res chain seq x y z
N MET A 1 -10.20 -52.12 -56.78
CA MET A 1 -8.97 -51.49 -56.29
C MET A 1 -9.35 -50.11 -55.79
N TRP A 2 -9.51 -49.93 -54.47
CA TRP A 2 -9.93 -48.64 -53.86
C TRP A 2 -8.74 -48.12 -53.06
N ARG A 3 -8.20 -47.01 -53.52
CA ARG A 3 -7.13 -46.31 -52.82
C ARG A 3 -7.76 -45.30 -51.87
N PHE A 4 -7.74 -45.59 -50.56
CA PHE A 4 -8.09 -44.63 -49.53
C PHE A 4 -6.94 -43.65 -49.33
N VAL A 5 -7.18 -42.39 -49.64
CA VAL A 5 -6.33 -41.27 -49.31
C VAL A 5 -6.74 -40.77 -47.90
N ILE A 6 -5.92 -41.10 -46.91
CA ILE A 6 -6.09 -40.59 -45.57
C ILE A 6 -5.45 -39.20 -45.53
N SER A 7 -6.28 -38.18 -45.53
CA SER A 7 -5.84 -36.78 -45.35
C SER A 7 -5.61 -36.54 -43.84
N LEU A 8 -4.34 -36.44 -43.44
CA LEU A 8 -3.93 -36.16 -42.07
C LEU A 8 -4.10 -34.64 -41.81
N LEU A 9 -5.21 -34.24 -41.17
CA LEU A 9 -5.42 -32.89 -40.70
C LEU A 9 -4.60 -32.68 -39.42
N LEU A 10 -3.43 -32.06 -39.56
CA LEU A 10 -2.62 -31.60 -38.44
C LEU A 10 -3.30 -30.37 -37.87
N ALA A 11 -4.11 -30.54 -36.82
CA ALA A 11 -4.65 -29.41 -36.04
C ALA A 11 -3.50 -28.80 -35.22
N LEU A 12 -3.00 -27.66 -35.69
CA LEU A 12 -2.02 -26.87 -34.96
C LEU A 12 -2.73 -26.21 -33.76
N LEU A 13 -2.60 -26.86 -32.62
CA LEU A 13 -3.09 -26.29 -31.34
C LEU A 13 -2.17 -25.13 -30.96
N VAL A 14 -2.54 -23.91 -31.36
CA VAL A 14 -1.90 -22.70 -30.87
C VAL A 14 -2.33 -22.49 -29.42
N ILE A 15 -1.52 -22.98 -28.50
CA ILE A 15 -1.67 -22.65 -27.08
C ILE A 15 -1.26 -21.18 -26.95
N THR A 16 -2.24 -20.28 -27.05
CA THR A 16 -2.06 -18.90 -26.60
C THR A 16 -1.90 -18.96 -25.09
N SER A 17 -0.68 -18.98 -24.61
CA SER A 17 -0.38 -18.69 -23.21
C SER A 17 -0.80 -17.26 -22.97
N ASN A 18 -2.04 -17.05 -22.52
CA ASN A 18 -2.44 -15.83 -21.86
C ASN A 18 -1.59 -15.73 -20.60
N GLY A 19 -0.42 -15.12 -20.75
CA GLY A 19 0.37 -14.66 -19.62
C GLY A 19 -0.54 -13.73 -18.83
N ILE A 20 -1.02 -14.20 -17.69
CA ILE A 20 -1.64 -13.35 -16.69
C ILE A 20 -0.51 -12.40 -16.27
N SER A 21 -0.38 -11.29 -16.98
CA SER A 21 0.42 -10.18 -16.50
C SER A 21 -0.27 -9.75 -15.21
N ASN A 22 0.34 -10.11 -14.09
CA ASN A 22 -0.09 -9.64 -12.78
C ASN A 22 0.21 -8.13 -12.77
N GLU A 23 -0.67 -7.34 -13.38
CA GLU A 23 -0.50 -5.91 -13.50
C GLU A 23 -0.53 -5.35 -12.08
N LEU A 24 0.62 -4.94 -11.60
CA LEU A 24 0.75 -4.36 -10.28
C LEU A 24 -0.19 -3.16 -10.17
N MET A 25 -0.96 -3.12 -9.11
CA MET A 25 -1.88 -2.03 -8.85
C MET A 25 -1.11 -0.71 -8.78
N LYS A 26 -1.58 0.30 -9.51
CA LYS A 26 -0.99 1.64 -9.46
C LYS A 26 -1.47 2.40 -8.23
N ALA A 27 -0.53 3.03 -7.54
CA ALA A 27 -0.84 3.93 -6.45
C ALA A 27 -1.58 5.17 -6.99
N LYS A 28 -2.69 5.52 -6.36
CA LYS A 28 -3.43 6.73 -6.68
C LYS A 28 -2.82 7.92 -5.96
N SER A 29 -2.65 9.02 -6.67
CA SER A 29 -2.25 10.29 -6.07
C SER A 29 -3.39 10.87 -5.24
N PHE A 30 -3.06 11.51 -4.12
CA PHE A 30 -4.05 12.12 -3.23
C PHE A 30 -3.47 13.30 -2.46
N SER A 31 -4.36 14.07 -1.84
CA SER A 31 -3.99 15.15 -0.92
C SER A 31 -4.84 15.06 0.33
N LEU A 32 -4.20 15.09 1.50
CA LEU A 32 -4.85 15.10 2.81
C LEU A 32 -4.18 16.12 3.73
N LYS A 33 -4.92 16.59 4.73
CA LYS A 33 -4.34 17.38 5.82
C LYS A 33 -3.91 16.48 6.98
N ASP A 34 -2.81 16.84 7.63
CA ASP A 34 -2.36 16.20 8.86
C ASP A 34 -3.09 16.73 10.10
N GLN A 35 -2.75 16.18 11.27
CA GLN A 35 -3.31 16.60 12.55
C GLN A 35 -2.92 18.04 12.95
N PHE A 36 -1.89 18.62 12.34
CA PHE A 36 -1.45 20.00 12.55
C PHE A 36 -2.15 20.99 11.60
N GLY A 37 -2.83 20.47 10.55
CA GLY A 37 -3.53 21.25 9.55
C GLY A 37 -2.73 21.50 8.26
N ASN A 38 -1.50 21.01 8.18
CA ASN A 38 -0.67 21.13 6.98
C ASN A 38 -1.19 20.19 5.89
N SER A 39 -1.18 20.65 4.65
CA SER A 39 -1.57 19.83 3.48
C SER A 39 -0.39 19.01 3.01
N HIS A 40 -0.60 17.71 2.79
CA HIS A 40 0.34 16.80 2.21
C HIS A 40 -0.23 16.28 0.90
N GLU A 41 0.53 16.48 -0.19
CA GLU A 41 0.18 15.97 -1.50
C GLU A 41 1.13 14.85 -1.90
N LEU A 42 0.60 13.64 -2.06
CA LEU A 42 1.35 12.50 -2.59
C LEU A 42 0.99 12.29 -4.05
N LYS A 43 1.92 12.65 -4.93
CA LYS A 43 1.83 12.41 -6.38
C LYS A 43 2.72 11.24 -6.76
N PHE A 44 2.26 10.40 -7.67
CA PHE A 44 3.05 9.34 -8.27
C PHE A 44 3.15 9.56 -9.77
N PRO A 45 4.31 9.27 -10.42
CA PRO A 45 5.56 8.70 -9.86
C PRO A 45 6.32 9.66 -8.92
N ARG A 46 7.28 9.11 -8.14
CA ARG A 46 8.12 9.85 -7.17
C ARG A 46 9.59 9.43 -7.30
N GLU A 47 10.49 10.24 -6.73
CA GLU A 47 11.92 9.97 -6.77
C GLU A 47 12.38 8.87 -5.81
N LYS A 48 11.58 8.59 -4.78
CA LYS A 48 11.91 7.58 -3.75
C LYS A 48 10.83 6.54 -3.62
N ILE A 49 11.24 5.34 -3.23
CA ILE A 49 10.33 4.31 -2.75
C ILE A 49 9.50 4.90 -1.60
N THR A 50 8.19 4.68 -1.69
CA THR A 50 7.25 5.18 -0.69
C THR A 50 6.61 4.03 0.06
N VAL A 51 6.64 4.10 1.39
CA VAL A 51 5.85 3.24 2.26
C VAL A 51 4.64 4.03 2.75
N LEU A 52 3.44 3.53 2.45
CA LEU A 52 2.20 4.05 3.04
C LEU A 52 1.72 3.10 4.12
N ALA A 53 1.44 3.63 5.30
CA ALA A 53 0.92 2.89 6.44
C ALA A 53 -0.46 3.45 6.82
N PHE A 54 -1.50 2.64 6.62
CA PHE A 54 -2.87 2.99 6.98
C PHE A 54 -3.29 2.27 8.25
N ALA A 55 -4.02 2.95 9.12
CA ALA A 55 -4.73 2.34 10.22
C ALA A 55 -5.92 3.18 10.65
N ASP A 56 -6.94 2.53 11.17
CA ASP A 56 -7.95 3.11 12.03
C ASP A 56 -7.53 2.99 13.52
N ARG A 57 -8.44 3.31 14.43
CA ARG A 57 -8.20 3.18 15.87
C ARG A 57 -7.79 1.76 16.27
N SER A 58 -8.43 0.74 15.71
CA SER A 58 -8.20 -0.67 16.07
C SER A 58 -6.89 -1.21 15.49
N GLY A 59 -6.51 -0.75 14.29
CA GLY A 59 -5.26 -1.16 13.62
C GLY A 59 -4.03 -0.38 14.08
N SER A 60 -4.19 0.75 14.78
CA SER A 60 -3.08 1.66 15.11
C SER A 60 -1.98 1.03 15.96
N ASP A 61 -2.33 0.16 16.89
CA ASP A 61 -1.37 -0.50 17.78
C ASP A 61 -0.48 -1.52 17.04
N GLN A 62 -0.88 -1.92 15.84
CA GLN A 62 -0.13 -2.86 15.00
C GLN A 62 0.95 -2.15 14.16
N LEU A 63 0.90 -0.82 14.03
CA LEU A 63 1.81 -0.06 13.16
C LEU A 63 3.25 -0.03 13.66
N GLU A 64 3.44 0.02 14.97
CA GLU A 64 4.76 0.19 15.59
C GLU A 64 5.75 -0.90 15.14
N GLY A 65 5.28 -2.15 15.12
CA GLY A 65 6.09 -3.28 14.69
C GLY A 65 6.55 -3.21 13.22
N TRP A 66 5.80 -2.51 12.36
CA TRP A 66 6.18 -2.27 10.98
C TRP A 66 7.08 -1.06 10.80
N ILE A 67 6.69 0.05 11.39
CA ILE A 67 7.28 1.37 11.09
C ILE A 67 8.65 1.53 11.74
N ARG A 68 8.82 1.10 13.00
CA ARG A 68 10.09 1.24 13.70
C ARG A 68 11.23 0.52 12.99
N PRO A 69 11.13 -0.78 12.60
CA PRO A 69 12.19 -1.47 11.89
C PRO A 69 12.50 -0.85 10.51
N LEU A 70 11.47 -0.40 9.79
CA LEU A 70 11.64 0.29 8.51
C LEU A 70 12.44 1.58 8.68
N TYR A 71 12.04 2.41 9.64
CA TYR A 71 12.73 3.67 9.91
C TYR A 71 14.19 3.44 10.35
N GLN A 72 14.44 2.46 11.22
CA GLN A 72 15.79 2.13 11.68
C GLN A 72 16.70 1.66 10.54
N ARG A 73 16.16 0.84 9.61
CA ARG A 73 16.93 0.25 8.52
C ARG A 73 17.18 1.21 7.36
N TYR A 74 16.15 1.95 6.94
CA TYR A 74 16.21 2.71 5.69
C TYR A 74 16.37 4.22 5.87
N ARG A 75 15.94 4.78 6.99
CA ARG A 75 16.05 6.22 7.29
C ARG A 75 15.59 7.07 6.09
N GLU A 76 16.48 7.89 5.55
CA GLU A 76 16.21 8.83 4.44
C GLU A 76 16.20 8.18 3.04
N LYS A 77 16.50 6.88 2.94
CA LYS A 77 16.52 6.19 1.65
C LYS A 77 15.12 5.97 1.07
N ILE A 78 14.12 5.92 1.91
CA ILE A 78 12.71 5.76 1.55
C ILE A 78 11.87 6.81 2.25
N ASP A 79 10.71 7.11 1.69
CA ASP A 79 9.72 7.95 2.34
C ASP A 79 8.67 7.08 3.06
N ILE A 80 8.32 7.43 4.30
CA ILE A 80 7.30 6.73 5.08
C ILE A 80 6.20 7.72 5.46
N TYR A 81 4.96 7.41 5.11
CA TYR A 81 3.79 8.24 5.40
C TYR A 81 2.71 7.45 6.14
N GLY A 82 2.17 8.04 7.20
CA GLY A 82 1.02 7.51 7.94
C GLY A 82 -0.28 8.14 7.48
N VAL A 83 -1.32 7.32 7.32
CA VAL A 83 -2.69 7.75 7.04
C VAL A 83 -3.62 7.14 8.09
N ALA A 84 -4.34 8.00 8.81
CA ALA A 84 -5.39 7.59 9.73
C ALA A 84 -6.72 7.52 8.97
N GLU A 85 -7.33 6.33 8.92
CA GLU A 85 -8.68 6.12 8.43
C GLU A 85 -9.68 6.56 9.50
N LEU A 86 -10.49 7.57 9.21
CA LEU A 86 -11.35 8.26 10.18
C LEU A 86 -12.79 8.43 9.69
N SER A 87 -13.21 7.70 8.66
CA SER A 87 -14.55 7.86 8.07
C SER A 87 -15.69 7.52 9.03
N ALA A 88 -15.42 6.63 9.98
CA ALA A 88 -16.40 6.28 11.03
C ALA A 88 -16.53 7.37 12.12
N VAL A 89 -15.68 8.41 12.12
CA VAL A 89 -15.71 9.46 13.15
C VAL A 89 -16.77 10.51 12.82
N PRO A 90 -17.81 10.67 13.66
CA PRO A 90 -18.83 11.72 13.47
C PRO A 90 -18.21 13.11 13.40
N MET A 91 -18.77 13.98 12.57
CA MET A 91 -18.25 15.35 12.35
C MET A 91 -18.04 16.12 13.66
N ILE A 92 -18.97 16.00 14.61
CA ILE A 92 -18.89 16.66 15.92
C ILE A 92 -17.66 16.21 16.75
N ALA A 93 -17.17 14.99 16.54
CA ALA A 93 -16.03 14.44 17.27
C ALA A 93 -14.68 14.68 16.57
N ARG A 94 -14.65 15.14 15.31
CA ARG A 94 -13.42 15.30 14.52
C ARG A 94 -12.38 16.20 15.19
N GLY A 95 -12.82 17.29 15.83
CA GLY A 95 -11.92 18.19 16.56
C GLY A 95 -11.23 17.52 17.75
N PHE A 96 -11.97 16.72 18.49
CA PHE A 96 -11.44 15.94 19.62
C PHE A 96 -10.44 14.87 19.12
N VAL A 97 -10.83 14.07 18.13
CA VAL A 97 -9.96 13.01 17.57
C VAL A 97 -8.66 13.61 17.01
N ARG A 98 -8.73 14.72 16.27
CA ARG A 98 -7.54 15.44 15.81
C ARG A 98 -6.62 15.84 16.96
N SER A 99 -7.18 16.33 18.06
CA SER A 99 -6.42 16.71 19.26
C SER A 99 -5.73 15.52 19.91
N VAL A 100 -6.39 14.36 19.96
CA VAL A 100 -5.80 13.10 20.46
C VAL A 100 -4.63 12.68 19.59
N ILE A 101 -4.80 12.64 18.27
CA ILE A 101 -3.74 12.27 17.34
C ILE A 101 -2.55 13.25 17.45
N ARG A 102 -2.82 14.56 17.57
CA ARG A 102 -1.76 15.56 17.76
C ARG A 102 -0.94 15.34 19.03
N LYS A 103 -1.55 14.85 20.10
CA LYS A 103 -0.85 14.55 21.35
C LYS A 103 -0.10 13.23 21.31
N SER A 104 -0.54 12.28 20.49
CA SER A 104 0.06 10.95 20.40
C SER A 104 1.27 10.87 19.47
N SER A 105 1.42 11.81 18.53
CA SER A 105 2.51 11.77 17.54
C SER A 105 3.00 13.17 17.19
N ASN A 106 4.31 13.36 17.24
CA ASN A 106 4.98 14.55 16.72
C ASN A 106 5.23 14.48 15.20
N TYR A 107 5.06 13.29 14.60
CA TYR A 107 5.19 13.10 13.16
C TYR A 107 3.85 13.35 12.46
N PRO A 108 3.86 13.94 11.26
CA PRO A 108 2.65 14.15 10.49
C PRO A 108 1.91 12.83 10.21
N ILE A 109 0.63 12.80 10.52
CA ILE A 109 -0.29 11.70 10.18
C ILE A 109 -1.42 12.30 9.36
N MET A 110 -1.55 11.91 8.12
CA MET A 110 -2.61 12.39 7.23
C MET A 110 -3.96 11.83 7.66
N LEU A 111 -4.99 12.67 7.66
CA LEU A 111 -6.31 12.35 8.21
C LEU A 111 -7.32 12.15 7.09
N ASP A 112 -7.69 10.90 6.82
CA ASP A 112 -8.69 10.53 5.83
C ASP A 112 -10.10 10.49 6.45
N TRP A 113 -10.68 11.68 6.64
CA TRP A 113 -12.00 11.85 7.26
C TRP A 113 -13.16 11.29 6.44
N GLU A 114 -12.99 11.16 5.14
CA GLU A 114 -14.04 10.70 4.22
C GLU A 114 -13.83 9.24 3.79
N GLY A 115 -12.71 8.61 4.20
CA GLY A 115 -12.38 7.24 3.84
C GLY A 115 -12.11 7.02 2.35
N LYS A 116 -12.03 8.12 1.57
CA LYS A 116 -11.86 8.02 0.12
C LYS A 116 -10.51 7.44 -0.26
N VAL A 117 -9.44 7.94 0.37
CA VAL A 117 -8.08 7.46 0.10
C VAL A 117 -7.94 6.02 0.56
N SER A 118 -8.43 5.69 1.76
CA SER A 118 -8.44 4.34 2.30
C SER A 118 -9.18 3.35 1.37
N SER A 119 -10.33 3.75 0.84
CA SER A 119 -11.10 2.96 -0.15
C SER A 119 -10.32 2.76 -1.44
N ASP A 120 -9.68 3.80 -1.98
CA ASP A 120 -8.88 3.74 -3.20
C ASP A 120 -7.71 2.74 -3.08
N TYR A 121 -7.15 2.60 -1.87
CA TYR A 121 -6.08 1.64 -1.55
C TYR A 121 -6.59 0.29 -1.05
N LYS A 122 -7.91 0.05 -1.07
CA LYS A 122 -8.53 -1.20 -0.58
C LYS A 122 -8.09 -1.53 0.83
N TYR A 123 -8.19 -0.54 1.72
CA TYR A 123 -7.86 -0.66 3.13
C TYR A 123 -8.74 -1.73 3.82
N GLU A 124 -8.13 -2.55 4.67
CA GLU A 124 -8.84 -3.52 5.51
C GLU A 124 -9.03 -2.95 6.90
N ILE A 125 -10.29 -2.75 7.27
CA ILE A 125 -10.73 -2.14 8.54
C ILE A 125 -10.22 -2.95 9.74
N GLY A 126 -9.82 -2.25 10.80
CA GLY A 126 -9.37 -2.86 12.06
C GLY A 126 -7.95 -3.39 12.04
N LYS A 127 -7.20 -3.17 10.96
CA LYS A 127 -5.86 -3.69 10.78
C LYS A 127 -4.89 -2.61 10.31
N ALA A 128 -3.61 -2.78 10.62
CA ALA A 128 -2.57 -2.04 9.91
C ALA A 128 -2.50 -2.51 8.45
N ASN A 129 -2.39 -1.59 7.51
CA ASN A 129 -2.20 -1.92 6.10
C ASN A 129 -0.94 -1.19 5.61
N ILE A 130 0.06 -1.95 5.17
CA ILE A 130 1.36 -1.45 4.74
C ILE A 130 1.53 -1.67 3.25
N TYR A 131 1.83 -0.62 2.52
CA TYR A 131 2.06 -0.65 1.07
C TYR A 131 3.48 -0.19 0.78
N VAL A 132 4.20 -0.94 -0.04
CA VAL A 132 5.47 -0.51 -0.63
C VAL A 132 5.20 -0.12 -2.08
N ILE A 133 5.51 1.10 -2.43
CA ILE A 133 5.26 1.70 -3.74
C ILE A 133 6.61 2.08 -4.33
N ASP A 134 6.88 1.62 -5.55
CA ASP A 134 8.11 1.95 -6.26
C ASP A 134 8.09 3.39 -6.81
N GLU A 135 9.22 3.84 -7.33
CA GLU A 135 9.40 5.18 -7.92
C GLU A 135 8.45 5.44 -9.10
N LYS A 136 8.01 4.39 -9.79
CA LYS A 136 7.05 4.47 -10.90
C LYS A 136 5.58 4.51 -10.43
N GLY A 137 5.35 4.50 -9.13
CA GLY A 137 4.00 4.49 -8.55
C GLY A 137 3.30 3.14 -8.59
N ARG A 138 4.02 2.03 -8.69
CA ARG A 138 3.43 0.68 -8.66
C ARG A 138 3.49 0.12 -7.25
N ILE A 139 2.37 -0.40 -6.77
CA ILE A 139 2.31 -1.07 -5.47
C ILE A 139 2.97 -2.44 -5.62
N GLN A 140 4.15 -2.59 -5.04
CA GLN A 140 4.98 -3.78 -5.14
C GLN A 140 4.62 -4.85 -4.10
N ILE A 141 4.13 -4.42 -2.94
CA ILE A 141 3.73 -5.31 -1.85
C ILE A 141 2.64 -4.64 -1.01
N LYS A 142 1.69 -5.42 -0.54
CA LYS A 142 0.72 -5.06 0.50
C LYS A 142 0.82 -6.08 1.62
N LYS A 143 0.97 -5.62 2.86
CA LYS A 143 0.89 -6.43 4.07
C LYS A 143 -0.23 -5.90 4.95
N VAL A 144 -0.92 -6.80 5.66
CA VAL A 144 -2.10 -6.46 6.46
C VAL A 144 -2.03 -7.14 7.82
N GLY A 145 -2.37 -6.39 8.86
CA GLY A 145 -2.42 -6.88 10.23
C GLY A 145 -1.13 -6.63 11.01
N ALA A 146 -1.01 -7.29 12.16
CA ALA A 146 0.18 -7.22 12.99
C ALA A 146 1.39 -7.85 12.27
N VAL A 147 2.57 -7.28 12.50
CA VAL A 147 3.81 -7.76 11.91
C VAL A 147 4.18 -9.15 12.46
N ASN A 148 4.76 -9.97 11.60
CA ASN A 148 5.51 -11.17 11.97
C ASN A 148 6.86 -11.18 11.23
N ASP A 149 7.79 -12.02 11.69
CA ASP A 149 9.16 -12.04 11.15
C ASP A 149 9.20 -12.35 9.64
N LYS A 150 8.36 -13.28 9.17
CA LYS A 150 8.30 -13.62 7.76
C LYS A 150 7.87 -12.43 6.93
N ASP A 151 6.79 -11.77 7.31
CA ASP A 151 6.24 -10.63 6.57
C ASP A 151 7.18 -9.43 6.58
N LEU A 152 7.86 -9.19 7.69
CA LEU A 152 8.86 -8.13 7.80
C LEU A 152 10.07 -8.41 6.91
N ASN A 153 10.56 -9.65 6.87
CA ASN A 153 11.66 -10.05 6.00
C ASN A 153 11.28 -9.98 4.52
N ASP A 154 10.06 -10.37 4.15
CA ASP A 154 9.54 -10.22 2.78
C ASP A 154 9.55 -8.75 2.36
N LEU A 155 9.11 -7.87 3.26
CA LEU A 155 9.05 -6.42 3.02
C LEU A 155 10.45 -5.82 2.87
N PHE A 156 11.39 -6.18 3.74
CA PHE A 156 12.79 -5.76 3.61
C PHE A 156 13.41 -6.25 2.30
N SER A 157 13.24 -7.52 1.97
CA SER A 157 13.77 -8.10 0.72
C SER A 157 13.26 -7.36 -0.50
N LYS A 158 11.97 -6.97 -0.51
CA LYS A 158 11.39 -6.20 -1.59
C LYS A 158 11.98 -4.80 -1.69
N ILE A 159 12.09 -4.08 -0.58
CA ILE A 159 12.67 -2.73 -0.56
C ILE A 159 14.15 -2.78 -0.97
N ASP A 160 14.93 -3.73 -0.43
CA ASP A 160 16.35 -3.90 -0.78
C ASP A 160 16.54 -4.21 -2.28
N TYR A 161 15.61 -4.96 -2.88
CA TYR A 161 15.61 -5.22 -4.32
C TYR A 161 15.34 -3.96 -5.14
N LEU A 162 14.42 -3.11 -4.68
CA LEU A 162 14.03 -1.88 -5.37
C LEU A 162 15.08 -0.76 -5.24
N LEU A 163 15.93 -0.81 -4.21
CA LEU A 163 17.00 0.17 -3.98
C LEU A 163 18.30 -0.12 -4.75
N LYS A 164 18.38 -1.22 -5.47
CA LYS A 164 19.53 -1.62 -6.32
C LYS A 164 19.50 -0.96 -7.67
#